data_50a965f302111e084da8421125b0180c
#
_entry.id   50a965f302111e084da8421125b0180c
#
_cell.length_a   1.000
_cell.length_b   1.000
_cell.length_c   1.000
_cell.angle_alpha   90.00
_cell.angle_beta   90.00
_cell.angle_gamma   90.00
#
_symmetry.space_group_name_H-M   'P 1'
#
loop_
_entity.id
_entity.type
_entity.pdbx_description
1 polymer ?
#
loop_
_entity_poly.entity_id
_entity_poly.type
_entity_poly.pdbx_seq_one_letter_code
_entity_poly.pdbx_strand_id
1 'polypeptide(L)'
;MKTVKRPGVLAATTLIAAFLLQPSLGATAQAAAPPAKKEGYSESFRGSQRDNVEFQKIAPFKVFDNLYYVGPGFVSVWLVPTPEGAILIDTAQEPYVDHVMASIQKSGFDLKAIKYIILTHGHLDHFGGAAKIKEASGARVAALEEDWRMIESAGTTPSRGNAPPPRVPKRDMVLKEGDTLSLGGETLKFYKHPGHTPGSLSIEFTVYDNGQPHKAFVFGGPGPRGGVSGGEQFLASMNRVAQIPGIEVAVNVHSWLTSYPYPNGGILERAQKLAQRKPGDPNPFVDAASWRQWVKMAQDGAAQNLQDEKQKAAK
;
A
#
# COMPACT_ATOMS: atom_id res chain seq x y z
N MET A 1 59.76 -31.17 -86.92
CA MET A 1 60.97 -30.36 -86.86
C MET A 1 60.90 -29.45 -85.64
N LYS A 2 61.65 -29.87 -84.57
CA LYS A 2 62.74 -29.16 -83.93
C LYS A 2 62.48 -27.62 -83.80
N THR A 3 62.35 -27.17 -82.58
CA THR A 3 63.52 -26.68 -81.80
C THR A 3 63.14 -26.39 -80.31
N VAL A 4 64.04 -26.80 -79.49
CA VAL A 4 64.23 -26.56 -78.03
C VAL A 4 64.70 -25.11 -77.82
N LYS A 5 64.22 -24.41 -76.74
CA LYS A 5 65.06 -23.42 -76.03
C LYS A 5 64.69 -23.47 -74.51
N ARG A 6 65.75 -23.50 -73.78
CA ARG A 6 65.90 -23.56 -72.28
C ARG A 6 65.95 -22.11 -71.71
N PRO A 7 66.16 -21.99 -70.38
CA PRO A 7 65.25 -21.33 -69.44
C PRO A 7 65.81 -20.02 -68.95
N GLY A 8 64.93 -19.16 -68.41
CA GLY A 8 65.29 -17.92 -67.76
C GLY A 8 65.01 -18.05 -66.25
N VAL A 9 66.03 -17.93 -65.45
CA VAL A 9 66.04 -17.82 -63.98
C VAL A 9 65.47 -16.45 -63.63
N LEU A 10 64.40 -16.36 -62.86
CA LEU A 10 63.98 -15.14 -62.22
C LEU A 10 64.02 -15.32 -60.68
N ALA A 11 64.66 -14.37 -60.08
CA ALA A 11 64.89 -14.30 -58.63
C ALA A 11 63.62 -14.17 -57.80
N ALA A 12 63.51 -14.95 -56.77
CA ALA A 12 62.46 -14.83 -55.73
C ALA A 12 62.76 -13.64 -54.82
N THR A 13 61.92 -12.61 -54.86
CA THR A 13 61.91 -11.56 -53.85
C THR A 13 60.92 -11.92 -52.77
N THR A 14 61.45 -12.24 -51.62
CA THR A 14 60.67 -12.58 -50.41
C THR A 14 60.09 -11.30 -49.80
N LEU A 15 58.79 -11.05 -49.92
CA LEU A 15 58.09 -10.02 -49.21
C LEU A 15 57.71 -10.59 -47.81
N ILE A 16 58.35 -10.06 -46.76
CA ILE A 16 57.95 -10.30 -45.37
C ILE A 16 56.75 -9.44 -45.08
N ALA A 17 55.52 -10.03 -45.05
CA ALA A 17 54.33 -9.37 -44.57
C ALA A 17 54.36 -9.35 -43.03
N ALA A 18 54.55 -8.18 -42.45
CA ALA A 18 54.40 -7.95 -41.01
C ALA A 18 52.90 -8.00 -40.66
N PHE A 19 52.46 -9.07 -40.01
CA PHE A 19 51.15 -9.17 -39.38
C PHE A 19 51.14 -8.29 -38.13
N LEU A 20 50.52 -7.11 -38.21
CA LEU A 20 50.17 -6.31 -37.06
C LEU A 20 49.02 -7.04 -36.35
N LEU A 21 49.31 -7.68 -35.19
CA LEU A 21 48.25 -8.11 -34.26
C LEU A 21 47.53 -6.87 -33.70
N GLN A 22 46.33 -6.62 -34.17
CA GLN A 22 45.43 -5.71 -33.48
C GLN A 22 44.86 -6.41 -32.24
N PRO A 23 44.90 -5.78 -31.05
CA PRO A 23 44.23 -6.35 -29.89
C PRO A 23 42.68 -6.30 -30.14
N SER A 24 42.05 -7.46 -30.18
CA SER A 24 40.59 -7.58 -30.16
C SER A 24 40.08 -6.92 -28.88
N LEU A 25 39.43 -5.77 -29.01
CA LEU A 25 38.59 -5.22 -27.94
C LEU A 25 37.55 -6.27 -27.58
N GLY A 26 37.73 -6.90 -26.45
CA GLY A 26 36.78 -7.82 -25.87
C GLY A 26 35.46 -7.09 -25.67
N ALA A 27 34.43 -7.44 -26.45
CA ALA A 27 33.07 -7.04 -26.19
C ALA A 27 32.69 -7.60 -24.82
N THR A 28 32.63 -6.74 -23.80
CA THR A 28 32.02 -7.07 -22.53
C THR A 28 30.55 -7.40 -22.84
N ALA A 29 30.23 -8.68 -22.78
CA ALA A 29 28.84 -9.12 -22.84
C ALA A 29 28.11 -8.46 -21.67
N GLN A 30 27.33 -7.45 -21.98
CA GLN A 30 26.43 -6.80 -21.03
C GLN A 30 25.41 -7.86 -20.62
N ALA A 31 25.50 -8.30 -19.36
CA ALA A 31 24.55 -9.29 -18.84
C ALA A 31 23.14 -8.77 -19.11
N ALA A 32 22.32 -9.54 -19.81
CA ALA A 32 20.93 -9.20 -20.05
C ALA A 32 20.25 -8.94 -18.72
N ALA A 33 19.58 -7.80 -18.59
CA ALA A 33 18.81 -7.48 -17.41
C ALA A 33 17.83 -8.63 -17.14
N PRO A 34 17.66 -9.07 -15.89
CA PRO A 34 16.71 -10.13 -15.57
C PRO A 34 15.32 -9.73 -16.11
N PRO A 35 14.50 -10.67 -16.59
CA PRO A 35 13.18 -10.38 -17.11
C PRO A 35 12.39 -9.62 -16.06
N ALA A 36 11.74 -8.52 -16.44
CA ALA A 36 10.93 -7.71 -15.55
C ALA A 36 9.88 -8.60 -14.88
N LYS A 37 9.81 -8.57 -13.54
CA LYS A 37 8.79 -9.28 -12.79
C LYS A 37 7.42 -8.85 -13.30
N LYS A 38 6.54 -9.79 -13.64
CA LYS A 38 5.18 -9.47 -14.06
C LYS A 38 4.47 -8.79 -12.89
N GLU A 39 3.92 -7.59 -13.13
CA GLU A 39 3.17 -6.81 -12.16
C GLU A 39 1.96 -7.61 -11.66
N GLY A 40 1.77 -7.69 -10.34
CA GLY A 40 0.62 -8.33 -9.71
C GLY A 40 -0.68 -7.53 -9.91
N TYR A 41 -1.83 -8.16 -9.75
CA TYR A 41 -3.12 -7.50 -9.94
C TYR A 41 -3.32 -6.35 -8.95
N SER A 42 -3.15 -6.56 -7.65
CA SER A 42 -3.23 -5.46 -6.65
C SER A 42 -2.13 -4.41 -6.87
N GLU A 43 -0.94 -4.83 -7.33
CA GLU A 43 0.18 -3.93 -7.59
C GLU A 43 -0.14 -2.95 -8.74
N SER A 44 -0.87 -3.40 -9.77
CA SER A 44 -1.21 -2.61 -10.95
C SER A 44 -2.02 -1.35 -10.61
N PHE A 45 -2.84 -1.37 -9.55
CA PHE A 45 -3.63 -0.21 -9.12
C PHE A 45 -2.78 0.97 -8.61
N ARG A 46 -1.56 0.74 -8.18
CA ARG A 46 -0.59 1.80 -7.83
C ARG A 46 0.56 1.92 -8.83
N GLY A 47 0.63 1.00 -9.79
CA GLY A 47 1.60 0.92 -10.89
C GLY A 47 0.98 1.34 -12.22
N SER A 48 0.89 0.41 -13.15
CA SER A 48 0.49 0.65 -14.55
C SER A 48 -0.93 1.22 -14.72
N GLN A 49 -1.85 0.95 -13.79
CA GLN A 49 -3.26 1.41 -13.83
C GLN A 49 -3.55 2.55 -12.84
N ARG A 50 -2.53 3.20 -12.29
CA ARG A 50 -2.69 4.23 -11.25
C ARG A 50 -3.63 5.36 -11.67
N ASP A 51 -3.52 5.83 -12.89
CA ASP A 51 -4.28 6.99 -13.40
C ASP A 51 -5.53 6.58 -14.20
N ASN A 52 -5.83 5.28 -14.26
CA ASN A 52 -7.02 4.76 -14.94
C ASN A 52 -8.22 4.76 -13.98
N VAL A 53 -8.99 5.85 -13.99
CA VAL A 53 -10.10 6.07 -13.05
C VAL A 53 -11.14 4.93 -13.10
N GLU A 54 -11.49 4.46 -14.28
CA GLU A 54 -12.50 3.38 -14.42
C GLU A 54 -11.96 2.04 -13.92
N PHE A 55 -10.70 1.73 -14.17
CA PHE A 55 -10.05 0.53 -13.65
C PHE A 55 -10.00 0.52 -12.12
N GLN A 56 -9.84 1.70 -11.49
CA GLN A 56 -9.81 1.86 -10.03
C GLN A 56 -11.15 1.56 -9.36
N LYS A 57 -12.28 1.68 -10.07
CA LYS A 57 -13.62 1.49 -9.52
C LYS A 57 -14.01 0.03 -9.41
N ILE A 58 -13.38 -0.69 -8.49
CA ILE A 58 -13.68 -2.12 -8.25
C ILE A 58 -14.99 -2.31 -7.49
N ALA A 59 -15.67 -3.44 -7.72
CA ALA A 59 -16.88 -3.77 -7.00
C ALA A 59 -16.58 -4.01 -5.49
N PRO A 60 -17.47 -3.59 -4.58
CA PRO A 60 -17.33 -3.89 -3.16
C PRO A 60 -17.47 -5.40 -2.91
N PHE A 61 -16.85 -5.90 -1.84
CA PHE A 61 -16.96 -7.29 -1.45
C PHE A 61 -16.92 -7.48 0.07
N LYS A 62 -17.65 -8.49 0.56
CA LYS A 62 -17.62 -8.92 1.95
C LYS A 62 -16.36 -9.75 2.18
N VAL A 63 -15.60 -9.43 3.24
CA VAL A 63 -14.38 -10.15 3.64
C VAL A 63 -14.64 -11.05 4.84
N PHE A 64 -15.34 -10.49 5.85
CA PHE A 64 -15.78 -11.15 7.07
C PHE A 64 -17.23 -10.81 7.37
N ASP A 65 -17.84 -11.45 8.34
CA ASP A 65 -19.23 -11.19 8.70
C ASP A 65 -19.49 -9.72 9.03
N ASN A 66 -18.50 -9.05 9.64
CA ASN A 66 -18.50 -7.64 10.03
C ASN A 66 -17.42 -6.80 9.35
N LEU A 67 -16.91 -7.17 8.15
CA LEU A 67 -15.92 -6.37 7.43
C LEU A 67 -16.15 -6.41 5.92
N TYR A 68 -16.31 -5.24 5.30
CA TYR A 68 -16.48 -5.07 3.85
C TYR A 68 -15.41 -4.15 3.28
N TYR A 69 -14.90 -4.50 2.10
CA TYR A 69 -14.12 -3.60 1.27
C TYR A 69 -15.05 -2.76 0.41
N VAL A 70 -14.94 -1.42 0.51
CA VAL A 70 -15.79 -0.48 -0.23
C VAL A 70 -15.00 0.61 -0.95
N GLY A 71 -13.66 0.49 -0.97
CA GLY A 71 -12.73 1.43 -1.57
C GLY A 71 -12.50 1.23 -3.06
N PRO A 72 -11.78 2.15 -3.70
CA PRO A 72 -11.19 1.95 -5.03
C PRO A 72 -9.95 1.04 -4.94
N GLY A 73 -9.38 0.68 -6.11
CA GLY A 73 -8.29 -0.28 -6.17
C GLY A 73 -6.96 0.19 -5.55
N PHE A 74 -6.65 1.49 -5.53
CA PHE A 74 -5.34 1.98 -5.07
C PHE A 74 -5.26 2.29 -3.57
N VAL A 75 -6.39 2.61 -2.93
CA VAL A 75 -6.50 2.89 -1.49
C VAL A 75 -7.66 2.13 -0.91
N SER A 76 -7.47 1.56 0.27
CA SER A 76 -8.50 0.77 0.91
C SER A 76 -9.44 1.67 1.71
N VAL A 77 -10.74 1.38 1.60
CA VAL A 77 -11.77 1.91 2.49
C VAL A 77 -12.53 0.72 3.04
N TRP A 78 -12.65 0.65 4.36
CA TRP A 78 -13.25 -0.48 5.04
C TRP A 78 -14.52 -0.06 5.76
N LEU A 79 -15.58 -0.87 5.63
CA LEU A 79 -16.83 -0.69 6.38
C LEU A 79 -16.95 -1.80 7.40
N VAL A 80 -17.15 -1.42 8.66
CA VAL A 80 -17.43 -2.32 9.79
C VAL A 80 -18.88 -2.10 10.21
N PRO A 81 -19.85 -2.90 9.71
CA PRO A 81 -21.23 -2.84 10.12
C PRO A 81 -21.42 -3.44 11.52
N THR A 82 -22.36 -2.84 12.26
CA THR A 82 -22.82 -3.30 13.58
C THR A 82 -24.33 -3.20 13.67
N PRO A 83 -24.99 -3.83 14.66
CA PRO A 83 -26.44 -3.65 14.86
C PRO A 83 -26.89 -2.20 15.12
N GLU A 84 -25.99 -1.32 15.59
CA GLU A 84 -26.31 0.08 15.92
C GLU A 84 -25.86 1.07 14.83
N GLY A 85 -25.33 0.57 13.72
CA GLY A 85 -24.84 1.39 12.61
C GLY A 85 -23.52 0.86 12.07
N ALA A 86 -22.70 1.72 11.47
CA ALA A 86 -21.43 1.31 10.88
C ALA A 86 -20.30 2.27 11.21
N ILE A 87 -19.07 1.74 11.18
CA ILE A 87 -17.83 2.50 11.25
C ILE A 87 -17.16 2.42 9.88
N LEU A 88 -16.77 3.55 9.32
CA LEU A 88 -15.98 3.63 8.09
C LEU A 88 -14.52 3.93 8.45
N ILE A 89 -13.58 3.18 7.91
CA ILE A 89 -12.14 3.40 8.07
C ILE A 89 -11.60 3.91 6.73
N ASP A 90 -11.10 5.14 6.74
CA ASP A 90 -10.69 5.96 5.58
C ASP A 90 -11.84 6.27 4.60
N THR A 91 -11.56 7.10 3.58
CA THR A 91 -12.62 7.65 2.72
C THR A 91 -12.23 7.77 1.24
N ALA A 92 -11.00 7.43 0.88
CA ALA A 92 -10.40 7.76 -0.41
C ALA A 92 -10.37 9.29 -0.68
N GLN A 93 -10.23 9.66 -1.94
CA GLN A 93 -10.23 11.05 -2.43
C GLN A 93 -11.00 11.15 -3.75
N GLU A 94 -11.28 12.37 -4.22
CA GLU A 94 -11.82 12.55 -5.57
C GLU A 94 -10.83 12.02 -6.64
N PRO A 95 -11.33 11.41 -7.74
CA PRO A 95 -12.73 11.30 -8.15
C PRO A 95 -13.45 10.03 -7.63
N TYR A 96 -12.98 9.40 -6.55
CA TYR A 96 -13.46 8.08 -6.09
C TYR A 96 -14.47 8.13 -4.95
N VAL A 97 -14.76 9.31 -4.40
CA VAL A 97 -15.64 9.43 -3.22
C VAL A 97 -17.07 8.95 -3.52
N ASP A 98 -17.61 9.30 -4.70
CA ASP A 98 -18.92 8.81 -5.13
C ASP A 98 -18.93 7.29 -5.34
N HIS A 99 -17.83 6.72 -5.81
CA HIS A 99 -17.67 5.27 -5.91
C HIS A 99 -17.70 4.60 -4.53
N VAL A 100 -17.04 5.17 -3.53
CA VAL A 100 -17.08 4.66 -2.14
C VAL A 100 -18.50 4.70 -1.61
N MET A 101 -19.21 5.83 -1.75
CA MET A 101 -20.60 5.97 -1.30
C MET A 101 -21.51 4.95 -2.00
N ALA A 102 -21.38 4.81 -3.31
CA ALA A 102 -22.15 3.82 -4.07
C ALA A 102 -21.80 2.37 -3.67
N SER A 103 -20.54 2.09 -3.34
CA SER A 103 -20.07 0.77 -2.89
C SER A 103 -20.66 0.40 -1.52
N ILE A 104 -20.78 1.35 -0.59
CA ILE A 104 -21.47 1.16 0.69
C ILE A 104 -22.94 0.78 0.45
N GLN A 105 -23.63 1.53 -0.42
CA GLN A 105 -25.04 1.25 -0.76
C GLN A 105 -25.21 -0.10 -1.48
N LYS A 106 -24.33 -0.44 -2.42
CA LYS A 106 -24.32 -1.75 -3.10
C LYS A 106 -24.08 -2.91 -2.14
N SER A 107 -23.35 -2.66 -1.03
CA SER A 107 -23.16 -3.64 0.03
C SER A 107 -24.37 -3.80 0.95
N GLY A 108 -25.47 -3.07 0.69
CA GLY A 108 -26.71 -3.16 1.45
C GLY A 108 -26.82 -2.20 2.63
N PHE A 109 -25.92 -1.21 2.74
CA PHE A 109 -25.92 -0.26 3.86
C PHE A 109 -26.34 1.14 3.43
N ASP A 110 -27.19 1.78 4.23
CA ASP A 110 -27.50 3.20 4.07
C ASP A 110 -26.32 4.05 4.56
N LEU A 111 -26.01 5.13 3.85
CA LEU A 111 -25.00 6.08 4.28
C LEU A 111 -25.32 6.67 5.67
N LYS A 112 -26.61 6.85 6.00
CA LYS A 112 -27.07 7.30 7.33
C LYS A 112 -26.77 6.31 8.46
N ALA A 113 -26.47 5.06 8.13
CA ALA A 113 -26.03 4.08 9.11
C ALA A 113 -24.61 4.35 9.60
N ILE A 114 -23.76 5.06 8.85
CA ILE A 114 -22.40 5.39 9.25
C ILE A 114 -22.46 6.35 10.44
N LYS A 115 -21.94 5.92 11.59
CA LYS A 115 -21.88 6.71 12.82
C LYS A 115 -20.50 7.36 13.04
N TYR A 116 -19.45 6.67 12.58
CA TYR A 116 -18.08 7.15 12.72
C TYR A 116 -17.29 6.97 11.43
N ILE A 117 -16.44 7.93 11.13
CA ILE A 117 -15.39 7.86 10.10
C ILE A 117 -14.07 7.97 10.84
N ILE A 118 -13.26 6.92 10.79
CA ILE A 118 -11.93 6.87 11.42
C ILE A 118 -10.88 7.06 10.33
N LEU A 119 -10.08 8.12 10.44
CA LEU A 119 -9.01 8.40 9.49
C LEU A 119 -7.70 7.82 10.02
N THR A 120 -7.08 6.95 9.24
CA THR A 120 -5.84 6.28 9.64
C THR A 120 -4.64 7.23 9.61
N HIS A 121 -4.64 8.20 8.69
CA HIS A 121 -3.64 9.26 8.66
C HIS A 121 -4.03 10.44 7.75
N GLY A 122 -3.28 11.54 7.85
CA GLY A 122 -3.60 12.83 7.24
C GLY A 122 -3.21 13.00 5.78
N HIS A 123 -3.00 11.95 5.00
CA HIS A 123 -2.82 12.06 3.55
C HIS A 123 -4.16 12.13 2.83
N LEU A 124 -4.18 12.86 1.71
CA LEU A 124 -5.40 13.18 0.96
C LEU A 124 -6.16 11.93 0.50
N ASP A 125 -5.45 10.88 0.09
CA ASP A 125 -6.04 9.61 -0.36
C ASP A 125 -6.73 8.82 0.77
N HIS A 126 -6.63 9.26 2.04
CA HIS A 126 -7.33 8.68 3.18
C HIS A 126 -8.46 9.58 3.70
N PHE A 127 -8.23 10.91 3.76
CA PHE A 127 -9.23 11.84 4.31
C PHE A 127 -10.07 12.59 3.26
N GLY A 128 -9.67 12.58 1.97
CA GLY A 128 -10.22 13.49 0.97
C GLY A 128 -11.73 13.39 0.74
N GLY A 129 -12.33 12.23 1.01
CA GLY A 129 -13.77 12.01 0.95
C GLY A 129 -14.53 12.31 2.24
N ALA A 130 -13.83 12.53 3.35
CA ALA A 130 -14.43 12.57 4.67
C ALA A 130 -15.50 13.68 4.83
N ALA A 131 -15.25 14.87 4.27
CA ALA A 131 -16.21 15.98 4.34
C ALA A 131 -17.54 15.63 3.62
N LYS A 132 -17.45 15.06 2.42
CA LYS A 132 -18.62 14.69 1.59
C LYS A 132 -19.40 13.54 2.22
N ILE A 133 -18.71 12.50 2.69
CA ILE A 133 -19.35 11.35 3.34
C ILE A 133 -19.98 11.77 4.68
N LYS A 134 -19.31 12.62 5.47
CA LYS A 134 -19.87 13.19 6.69
C LYS A 134 -21.16 13.97 6.42
N GLU A 135 -21.22 14.80 5.39
CA GLU A 135 -22.44 15.54 5.01
C GLU A 135 -23.58 14.59 4.64
N ALA A 136 -23.28 13.53 3.91
CA ALA A 136 -24.29 12.54 3.50
C ALA A 136 -24.78 11.67 4.66
N SER A 137 -23.90 11.32 5.62
CA SER A 137 -24.18 10.37 6.70
C SER A 137 -24.61 11.03 8.01
N GLY A 138 -24.02 12.19 8.34
CA GLY A 138 -24.04 12.77 9.68
C GLY A 138 -23.00 12.16 10.64
N ALA A 139 -22.08 11.34 10.12
CA ALA A 139 -21.05 10.65 10.92
C ALA A 139 -20.10 11.63 11.63
N ARG A 140 -19.57 11.19 12.77
CA ARG A 140 -18.48 11.88 13.47
C ARG A 140 -17.14 11.43 12.91
N VAL A 141 -16.26 12.39 12.58
CA VAL A 141 -14.92 12.12 12.05
C VAL A 141 -13.90 12.14 13.18
N ALA A 142 -13.06 11.11 13.21
CA ALA A 142 -12.03 10.92 14.23
C ALA A 142 -10.65 10.68 13.60
N ALA A 143 -9.62 11.32 14.18
CA ALA A 143 -8.22 11.11 13.85
C ALA A 143 -7.35 11.45 15.07
N LEU A 144 -6.06 11.12 15.03
CA LEU A 144 -5.09 11.60 16.02
C LEU A 144 -4.83 13.11 15.84
N GLU A 145 -4.45 13.79 16.93
CA GLU A 145 -4.26 15.24 16.96
C GLU A 145 -3.29 15.74 15.89
N GLU A 146 -2.17 15.05 15.71
CA GLU A 146 -1.14 15.45 14.75
C GLU A 146 -1.66 15.39 13.32
N ASP A 147 -2.46 14.38 12.99
CA ASP A 147 -3.01 14.22 11.65
C ASP A 147 -4.23 15.11 11.42
N TRP A 148 -4.98 15.48 12.47
CA TRP A 148 -5.94 16.58 12.38
C TRP A 148 -5.28 17.88 11.92
N ARG A 149 -4.11 18.23 12.48
CA ARG A 149 -3.34 19.42 12.05
C ARG A 149 -2.93 19.32 10.58
N MET A 150 -2.50 18.16 10.11
CA MET A 150 -2.17 17.93 8.68
C MET A 150 -3.41 18.15 7.80
N ILE A 151 -4.54 17.56 8.15
CA ILE A 151 -5.81 17.66 7.42
C ILE A 151 -6.26 19.12 7.34
N GLU A 152 -6.29 19.83 8.47
CA GLU A 152 -6.69 21.24 8.53
C GLU A 152 -5.75 22.14 7.72
N SER A 153 -4.44 21.90 7.78
CA SER A 153 -3.45 22.60 6.96
C SER A 153 -3.64 22.33 5.47
N ALA A 154 -3.97 21.10 5.07
CA ALA A 154 -4.25 20.78 3.68
C ALA A 154 -5.45 21.57 3.14
N GLY A 155 -6.46 21.85 3.96
CA GLY A 155 -7.64 22.64 3.59
C GLY A 155 -7.35 24.11 3.32
N THR A 156 -6.19 24.61 3.70
CA THR A 156 -5.77 26.03 3.49
C THR A 156 -4.61 26.16 2.50
N THR A 157 -4.00 25.07 2.08
CA THR A 157 -2.83 25.07 1.20
C THR A 157 -3.26 24.65 -0.22
N PRO A 158 -2.93 25.42 -1.28
CA PRO A 158 -3.20 25.02 -2.65
C PRO A 158 -2.60 23.64 -2.96
N SER A 159 -3.36 22.81 -3.65
CA SER A 159 -2.91 21.51 -4.13
C SER A 159 -1.88 21.65 -5.27
N ARG A 160 -1.20 20.56 -5.63
CA ARG A 160 -0.24 20.56 -6.74
C ARG A 160 -0.90 21.13 -8.01
N GLY A 161 -0.15 21.96 -8.76
CA GLY A 161 -0.65 22.57 -9.99
C GLY A 161 -1.65 23.72 -9.77
N ASN A 162 -1.61 24.38 -8.62
CA ASN A 162 -2.54 25.47 -8.24
C ASN A 162 -4.02 25.05 -8.20
N ALA A 163 -4.32 23.78 -8.08
CA ALA A 163 -5.67 23.32 -7.83
C ALA A 163 -6.16 23.85 -6.44
N PRO A 164 -7.48 24.12 -6.29
CA PRO A 164 -8.01 24.58 -5.00
C PRO A 164 -7.68 23.57 -3.89
N PRO A 165 -7.57 24.05 -2.65
CA PRO A 165 -7.41 23.18 -1.49
C PRO A 165 -8.52 22.12 -1.42
N PRO A 166 -8.23 20.90 -0.93
CA PRO A 166 -9.26 19.90 -0.74
C PRO A 166 -10.28 20.35 0.33
N ARG A 167 -11.52 19.87 0.18
CA ARG A 167 -12.50 20.02 1.25
C ARG A 167 -12.09 19.15 2.43
N VAL A 168 -11.96 19.75 3.60
CA VAL A 168 -11.62 19.03 4.83
C VAL A 168 -12.85 18.88 5.73
N PRO A 169 -12.98 17.76 6.45
CA PRO A 169 -14.07 17.60 7.41
C PRO A 169 -13.84 18.51 8.64
N LYS A 170 -14.95 18.95 9.26
CA LYS A 170 -14.87 19.55 10.59
C LYS A 170 -14.42 18.49 11.59
N ARG A 171 -13.48 18.85 12.44
CA ARG A 171 -12.99 18.02 13.56
C ARG A 171 -14.12 17.74 14.54
N ASP A 172 -14.40 16.44 14.81
CA ASP A 172 -15.40 16.02 15.79
C ASP A 172 -14.78 15.31 16.98
N MET A 173 -13.77 14.46 16.73
CA MET A 173 -13.14 13.64 17.76
C MET A 173 -11.63 13.62 17.58
N VAL A 174 -10.92 13.75 18.68
CA VAL A 174 -9.48 13.57 18.74
C VAL A 174 -9.22 12.26 19.48
N LEU A 175 -8.60 11.31 18.77
CA LEU A 175 -8.20 10.02 19.34
C LEU A 175 -6.81 10.14 19.99
N LYS A 176 -6.55 9.23 20.93
CA LYS A 176 -5.25 9.12 21.63
C LYS A 176 -4.78 7.67 21.61
N GLU A 177 -3.49 7.47 21.86
CA GLU A 177 -2.92 6.16 22.14
C GLU A 177 -3.70 5.43 23.24
N GLY A 178 -4.14 4.21 22.94
CA GLY A 178 -4.86 3.34 23.86
C GLY A 178 -6.37 3.61 24.00
N ASP A 179 -6.89 4.66 23.35
CA ASP A 179 -8.35 4.89 23.32
C ASP A 179 -9.07 3.70 22.67
N THR A 180 -10.35 3.55 23.00
CA THR A 180 -11.27 2.59 22.37
C THR A 180 -12.52 3.30 21.91
N LEU A 181 -13.15 2.76 20.84
CA LEU A 181 -14.46 3.16 20.37
C LEU A 181 -15.33 1.91 20.22
N SER A 182 -16.47 1.90 20.91
CA SER A 182 -17.42 0.81 20.82
C SER A 182 -18.70 1.26 20.13
N LEU A 183 -19.26 0.39 19.28
CA LEU A 183 -20.53 0.58 18.60
C LEU A 183 -21.17 -0.79 18.36
N GLY A 184 -22.39 -1.01 18.86
CA GLY A 184 -23.19 -2.21 18.58
C GLY A 184 -22.47 -3.55 18.86
N GLY A 185 -21.66 -3.61 19.90
CA GLY A 185 -20.92 -4.80 20.31
C GLY A 185 -19.50 -4.89 19.72
N GLU A 186 -19.18 -4.13 18.67
CA GLU A 186 -17.82 -4.05 18.14
C GLU A 186 -17.00 -3.03 18.91
N THR A 187 -15.70 -3.32 19.14
CA THR A 187 -14.77 -2.42 19.81
C THR A 187 -13.48 -2.31 19.01
N LEU A 188 -13.16 -1.08 18.63
CA LEU A 188 -11.90 -0.70 17.98
C LEU A 188 -10.96 -0.14 19.05
N LYS A 189 -9.74 -0.66 19.14
CA LYS A 189 -8.66 -0.14 19.98
C LYS A 189 -7.63 0.58 19.12
N PHE A 190 -7.21 1.75 19.53
CA PHE A 190 -6.36 2.64 18.77
C PHE A 190 -4.92 2.66 19.28
N TYR A 191 -3.98 2.68 18.34
CA TYR A 191 -2.55 2.75 18.57
C TYR A 191 -1.94 3.87 17.73
N LYS A 192 -1.13 4.71 18.33
CA LYS A 192 -0.36 5.72 17.59
C LYS A 192 0.95 5.10 17.10
N HIS A 193 1.13 5.02 15.80
CA HIS A 193 2.33 4.47 15.14
C HIS A 193 2.96 5.50 14.18
N PRO A 194 3.65 6.54 14.70
CA PRO A 194 4.22 7.60 13.88
C PRO A 194 5.35 7.11 12.98
N GLY A 195 5.67 7.92 11.96
CA GLY A 195 6.78 7.68 11.04
C GLY A 195 6.38 7.70 9.56
N HIS A 196 5.11 7.37 9.24
CA HIS A 196 4.51 7.65 7.93
C HIS A 196 3.90 9.06 7.89
N THR A 197 3.13 9.38 8.91
CA THR A 197 2.76 10.72 9.37
C THR A 197 3.03 10.80 10.87
N PRO A 198 3.06 12.01 11.47
CA PRO A 198 3.23 12.16 12.93
C PRO A 198 2.10 11.53 13.76
N GLY A 199 0.90 11.42 13.18
CA GLY A 199 -0.30 10.86 13.81
C GLY A 199 -0.84 9.61 13.13
N SER A 200 0.01 8.79 12.47
CA SER A 200 -0.45 7.52 11.89
C SER A 200 -1.13 6.65 12.95
N LEU A 201 -2.37 6.26 12.67
CA LEU A 201 -3.25 5.50 13.53
C LEU A 201 -3.34 4.06 13.08
N SER A 202 -3.08 3.11 13.98
CA SER A 202 -3.37 1.69 13.77
C SER A 202 -4.57 1.27 14.62
N ILE A 203 -5.29 0.26 14.17
CA ILE A 203 -6.57 -0.15 14.78
C ILE A 203 -6.56 -1.67 14.97
N GLU A 204 -6.81 -2.13 16.20
CA GLU A 204 -7.07 -3.53 16.53
C GLU A 204 -8.57 -3.71 16.74
N PHE A 205 -9.16 -4.76 16.16
CA PHE A 205 -10.56 -5.14 16.38
C PHE A 205 -10.77 -6.62 16.06
N THR A 206 -11.97 -7.13 16.33
CA THR A 206 -12.32 -8.53 16.03
C THR A 206 -13.10 -8.58 14.71
N VAL A 207 -12.77 -9.54 13.83
CA VAL A 207 -13.58 -9.89 12.67
C VAL A 207 -14.09 -11.32 12.82
N TYR A 208 -15.19 -11.67 12.16
CA TYR A 208 -15.82 -12.98 12.31
C TYR A 208 -15.93 -13.69 10.95
N ASP A 209 -15.44 -14.91 10.86
CA ASP A 209 -15.60 -15.78 9.69
C ASP A 209 -16.56 -16.93 10.05
N ASN A 210 -17.82 -16.84 9.57
CA ASN A 210 -18.88 -17.77 9.96
C ASN A 210 -19.03 -17.86 11.50
N GLY A 211 -19.00 -16.70 12.16
CA GLY A 211 -19.10 -16.58 13.61
C GLY A 211 -17.84 -16.91 14.41
N GLN A 212 -16.76 -17.37 13.76
CA GLN A 212 -15.48 -17.61 14.45
C GLN A 212 -14.68 -16.30 14.52
N PRO A 213 -14.25 -15.87 15.73
CA PRO A 213 -13.55 -14.62 15.92
C PRO A 213 -12.07 -14.72 15.48
N HIS A 214 -11.58 -13.67 14.83
CA HIS A 214 -10.18 -13.49 14.48
C HIS A 214 -9.74 -12.06 14.81
N LYS A 215 -8.54 -11.93 15.36
CA LYS A 215 -7.97 -10.62 15.67
C LYS A 215 -7.43 -9.95 14.39
N ALA A 216 -8.03 -8.82 14.03
CA ALA A 216 -7.64 -8.01 12.90
C ALA A 216 -6.85 -6.78 13.33
N PHE A 217 -5.95 -6.33 12.47
CA PHE A 217 -5.13 -5.15 12.69
C PHE A 217 -4.99 -4.32 11.42
N VAL A 218 -5.39 -3.05 11.51
CA VAL A 218 -5.10 -2.03 10.50
C VAL A 218 -3.79 -1.37 10.87
N PHE A 219 -2.77 -1.44 9.98
CA PHE A 219 -1.56 -0.64 10.12
C PHE A 219 -1.68 0.63 9.27
N GLY A 220 -1.83 1.79 9.93
CA GLY A 220 -2.24 3.04 9.29
C GLY A 220 -1.19 3.77 8.47
N GLY A 221 0.06 3.31 8.45
CA GLY A 221 1.14 4.00 7.74
C GLY A 221 2.07 3.04 7.00
N PRO A 222 1.99 2.92 5.66
CA PRO A 222 2.62 1.83 4.91
C PRO A 222 4.15 1.91 4.71
N GLY A 223 4.83 2.91 5.26
CA GLY A 223 6.28 3.05 5.17
C GLY A 223 6.79 4.38 5.73
N PRO A 224 8.09 4.51 6.03
CA PRO A 224 8.65 5.72 6.63
C PRO A 224 8.60 6.91 5.66
N ARG A 225 8.42 8.11 6.21
CA ARG A 225 8.51 9.40 5.53
C ARG A 225 9.19 10.41 6.45
N GLY A 226 9.73 11.50 5.91
CA GLY A 226 10.31 12.57 6.72
C GLY A 226 11.79 12.34 7.10
N GLY A 227 12.55 11.62 6.27
CA GLY A 227 13.99 11.44 6.42
C GLY A 227 14.36 10.66 7.68
N VAL A 228 15.47 11.04 8.32
CA VAL A 228 16.01 10.34 9.51
C VAL A 228 15.00 10.26 10.64
N SER A 229 14.35 11.38 11.00
CA SER A 229 13.40 11.43 12.11
C SER A 229 12.17 10.54 11.88
N GLY A 230 11.60 10.58 10.67
CA GLY A 230 10.49 9.70 10.32
C GLY A 230 10.89 8.23 10.26
N GLY A 231 12.10 7.93 9.79
CA GLY A 231 12.68 6.58 9.82
C GLY A 231 12.83 6.03 11.24
N GLU A 232 13.33 6.83 12.17
CA GLU A 232 13.46 6.45 13.59
C GLU A 232 12.10 6.18 14.24
N GLN A 233 11.12 7.06 14.01
CA GLN A 233 9.75 6.89 14.51
C GLN A 233 9.08 5.64 13.91
N PHE A 234 9.24 5.40 12.61
CA PHE A 234 8.65 4.25 11.95
C PHE A 234 9.25 2.92 12.45
N LEU A 235 10.57 2.85 12.61
CA LEU A 235 11.23 1.66 13.16
C LEU A 235 10.77 1.39 14.60
N ALA A 236 10.69 2.42 15.43
CA ALA A 236 10.15 2.30 16.80
C ALA A 236 8.70 1.81 16.79
N SER A 237 7.87 2.33 15.87
CA SER A 237 6.48 1.89 15.68
C SER A 237 6.40 0.42 15.28
N MET A 238 7.22 -0.04 14.31
CA MET A 238 7.25 -1.45 13.90
C MET A 238 7.70 -2.38 15.02
N ASN A 239 8.65 -1.95 15.86
CA ASN A 239 9.07 -2.72 17.04
C ASN A 239 7.93 -2.87 18.06
N ARG A 240 7.07 -1.85 18.23
CA ARG A 240 5.87 -1.94 19.07
C ARG A 240 4.82 -2.87 18.46
N VAL A 241 4.57 -2.77 17.15
CA VAL A 241 3.63 -3.65 16.42
C VAL A 241 4.03 -5.13 16.58
N ALA A 242 5.32 -5.43 16.53
CA ALA A 242 5.83 -6.79 16.71
C ALA A 242 5.51 -7.38 18.11
N GLN A 243 5.21 -6.56 19.11
CA GLN A 243 4.83 -6.99 20.46
C GLN A 243 3.33 -7.21 20.63
N ILE A 244 2.49 -6.86 19.64
CA ILE A 244 1.04 -7.08 19.72
C ILE A 244 0.73 -8.55 19.46
N PRO A 245 0.20 -9.29 20.43
CA PRO A 245 0.01 -10.72 20.28
C PRO A 245 -1.26 -11.06 19.51
N GLY A 246 -1.25 -12.22 18.85
CA GLY A 246 -2.47 -12.87 18.36
C GLY A 246 -3.10 -12.24 17.12
N ILE A 247 -2.40 -11.37 16.38
CA ILE A 247 -2.90 -10.84 15.10
C ILE A 247 -2.92 -11.95 14.06
N GLU A 248 -4.09 -12.16 13.45
CA GLU A 248 -4.33 -13.17 12.42
C GLU A 248 -4.69 -12.54 11.07
N VAL A 249 -5.25 -11.32 11.08
CA VAL A 249 -5.79 -10.65 9.89
C VAL A 249 -5.13 -9.29 9.70
N ALA A 250 -4.38 -9.15 8.60
CA ALA A 250 -3.88 -7.84 8.16
C ALA A 250 -4.94 -7.11 7.33
N VAL A 251 -5.39 -5.96 7.84
CA VAL A 251 -6.30 -5.04 7.15
C VAL A 251 -5.46 -3.87 6.61
N ASN A 252 -5.09 -3.96 5.34
CA ASN A 252 -4.18 -2.99 4.75
C ASN A 252 -4.91 -1.71 4.34
N VAL A 253 -4.24 -0.56 4.47
CA VAL A 253 -4.76 0.75 4.03
C VAL A 253 -4.58 1.02 2.53
N HIS A 254 -3.84 0.15 1.83
CA HIS A 254 -3.72 0.11 0.37
C HIS A 254 -3.87 -1.32 -0.12
N SER A 255 -4.40 -1.50 -1.34
CA SER A 255 -4.57 -2.84 -1.95
C SER A 255 -3.23 -3.57 -2.11
N TRP A 256 -2.16 -2.81 -2.34
CA TRP A 256 -0.79 -3.28 -2.45
C TRP A 256 0.17 -2.38 -1.68
N LEU A 257 1.00 -2.97 -0.82
CA LEU A 257 2.06 -2.26 -0.08
C LEU A 257 3.39 -2.42 -0.81
N THR A 258 3.76 -1.43 -1.61
CA THR A 258 4.99 -1.48 -2.43
C THR A 258 6.27 -1.50 -1.62
N SER A 259 6.31 -0.83 -0.46
CA SER A 259 7.51 -0.80 0.40
C SER A 259 7.78 -2.15 1.07
N TYR A 260 6.71 -2.82 1.54
CA TYR A 260 6.78 -4.11 2.21
C TYR A 260 5.60 -4.97 1.74
N PRO A 261 5.72 -5.67 0.59
CA PRO A 261 4.63 -6.44 0.02
C PRO A 261 4.17 -7.54 0.98
N TYR A 262 2.85 -7.72 1.07
CA TYR A 262 2.29 -8.75 1.96
C TYR A 262 2.55 -10.15 1.38
N PRO A 263 3.11 -11.10 2.15
CA PRO A 263 3.59 -12.39 1.61
C PRO A 263 2.52 -13.23 0.89
N ASN A 264 1.28 -13.19 1.39
CA ASN A 264 0.14 -13.94 0.81
C ASN A 264 -0.56 -13.19 -0.35
N GLY A 265 0.06 -12.12 -0.87
CA GLY A 265 -0.47 -11.28 -1.94
C GLY A 265 -1.25 -10.06 -1.43
N GLY A 266 -1.56 -9.15 -2.35
CA GLY A 266 -2.36 -7.96 -2.05
C GLY A 266 -3.82 -8.30 -1.70
N ILE A 267 -4.59 -7.26 -1.36
CA ILE A 267 -6.00 -7.41 -0.99
C ILE A 267 -6.80 -8.07 -2.12
N LEU A 268 -6.57 -7.67 -3.37
CA LEU A 268 -7.40 -8.12 -4.48
C LEU A 268 -7.09 -9.55 -4.91
N GLU A 269 -5.84 -10.02 -4.80
CA GLU A 269 -5.51 -11.43 -4.99
C GLU A 269 -6.17 -12.30 -3.91
N ARG A 270 -6.18 -11.84 -2.66
CA ARG A 270 -6.89 -12.53 -1.57
C ARG A 270 -8.40 -12.51 -1.76
N ALA A 271 -8.96 -11.41 -2.28
CA ALA A 271 -10.38 -11.32 -2.64
C ALA A 271 -10.77 -12.29 -3.76
N GLN A 272 -9.91 -12.47 -4.78
CA GLN A 272 -10.13 -13.49 -5.83
C GLN A 272 -10.14 -14.92 -5.26
N LYS A 273 -9.22 -15.23 -4.33
CA LYS A 273 -9.23 -16.51 -3.61
C LYS A 273 -10.49 -16.67 -2.76
N LEU A 274 -10.93 -15.60 -2.08
CA LEU A 274 -12.15 -15.60 -1.26
C LEU A 274 -13.40 -15.88 -2.11
N ALA A 275 -13.50 -15.27 -3.30
CA ALA A 275 -14.61 -15.50 -4.24
C ALA A 275 -14.68 -16.95 -4.78
N GLN A 276 -13.58 -17.69 -4.74
CA GLN A 276 -13.48 -19.09 -5.17
C GLN A 276 -13.60 -20.08 -4.00
N ARG A 277 -13.72 -19.56 -2.76
CA ARG A 277 -13.76 -20.35 -1.52
C ARG A 277 -14.99 -21.26 -1.50
N LYS A 278 -14.77 -22.52 -1.16
CA LYS A 278 -15.82 -23.51 -0.94
C LYS A 278 -16.18 -23.60 0.56
N PRO A 279 -17.36 -24.12 0.89
CA PRO A 279 -17.68 -24.41 2.29
C PRO A 279 -16.61 -25.28 2.94
N GLY A 280 -16.09 -24.85 4.10
CA GLY A 280 -15.03 -25.54 4.83
C GLY A 280 -13.60 -25.08 4.51
N ASP A 281 -13.39 -24.36 3.40
CA ASP A 281 -12.07 -23.79 3.11
C ASP A 281 -11.74 -22.63 4.10
N PRO A 282 -10.46 -22.43 4.46
CA PRO A 282 -10.07 -21.30 5.30
C PRO A 282 -10.27 -19.97 4.58
N ASN A 283 -10.55 -18.89 5.35
CA ASN A 283 -10.60 -17.55 4.79
C ASN A 283 -9.18 -17.10 4.42
N PRO A 284 -8.91 -16.70 3.15
CA PRO A 284 -7.58 -16.31 2.68
C PRO A 284 -7.03 -15.02 3.32
N PHE A 285 -7.84 -14.30 4.09
CA PHE A 285 -7.41 -13.15 4.88
C PHE A 285 -6.95 -13.53 6.30
N VAL A 286 -7.26 -14.72 6.79
CA VAL A 286 -6.78 -15.26 8.07
C VAL A 286 -5.42 -15.91 7.85
N ASP A 287 -4.35 -15.21 8.17
CA ASP A 287 -2.97 -15.66 7.94
C ASP A 287 -1.99 -15.02 8.93
N ALA A 288 -1.94 -15.58 10.14
CA ALA A 288 -1.02 -15.13 11.18
C ALA A 288 0.47 -15.33 10.81
N ALA A 289 0.78 -16.27 9.92
CA ALA A 289 2.16 -16.51 9.49
C ALA A 289 2.64 -15.37 8.57
N SER A 290 1.84 -15.03 7.56
CA SER A 290 2.13 -13.88 6.68
C SER A 290 2.15 -12.56 7.45
N TRP A 291 1.31 -12.38 8.48
CA TRP A 291 1.37 -11.21 9.35
C TRP A 291 2.74 -11.08 10.04
N ARG A 292 3.20 -12.15 10.70
CA ARG A 292 4.51 -12.15 11.39
C ARG A 292 5.66 -11.92 10.42
N GLN A 293 5.62 -12.56 9.25
CA GLN A 293 6.62 -12.38 8.19
C GLN A 293 6.64 -10.94 7.67
N TRP A 294 5.47 -10.35 7.45
CA TRP A 294 5.34 -8.97 6.99
C TRP A 294 5.90 -7.99 8.04
N VAL A 295 5.58 -8.17 9.32
CA VAL A 295 6.12 -7.33 10.41
C VAL A 295 7.64 -7.38 10.43
N LYS A 296 8.23 -8.57 10.30
CA LYS A 296 9.69 -8.73 10.25
C LYS A 296 10.30 -8.03 9.03
N MET A 297 9.72 -8.21 7.85
CA MET A 297 10.16 -7.52 6.63
C MET A 297 10.08 -6.00 6.77
N ALA A 298 9.02 -5.49 7.39
CA ALA A 298 8.85 -4.07 7.63
C ALA A 298 9.86 -3.52 8.65
N GLN A 299 10.20 -4.27 9.70
CA GLN A 299 11.26 -3.92 10.64
C GLN A 299 12.63 -3.84 9.94
N ASP A 300 12.99 -4.88 9.18
CA ASP A 300 14.28 -4.95 8.48
C ASP A 300 14.40 -3.83 7.44
N GLY A 301 13.35 -3.62 6.66
CA GLY A 301 13.30 -2.55 5.66
C GLY A 301 13.31 -1.15 6.28
N ALA A 302 12.67 -0.96 7.44
CA ALA A 302 12.73 0.30 8.19
C ALA A 302 14.14 0.59 8.71
N ALA A 303 14.82 -0.43 9.24
CA ALA A 303 16.21 -0.31 9.71
C ALA A 303 17.15 0.06 8.56
N GLN A 304 17.04 -0.60 7.40
CA GLN A 304 17.81 -0.28 6.22
C GLN A 304 17.54 1.14 5.71
N ASN A 305 16.27 1.51 5.58
CA ASN A 305 15.88 2.86 5.15
C ASN A 305 16.47 3.94 6.07
N LEU A 306 16.44 3.72 7.39
CA LEU A 306 17.02 4.64 8.36
C LEU A 306 18.53 4.80 8.17
N GLN A 307 19.26 3.72 7.89
CA GLN A 307 20.71 3.77 7.59
C GLN A 307 20.94 4.60 6.31
N ASP A 308 20.17 4.37 5.26
CA ASP A 308 20.29 5.09 4.00
C ASP A 308 20.02 6.59 4.19
N GLU A 309 18.99 6.97 4.95
CA GLU A 309 18.67 8.36 5.28
C GLU A 309 19.79 9.04 6.11
N LYS A 310 20.38 8.33 7.07
CA LYS A 310 21.54 8.84 7.85
C LYS A 310 22.77 9.07 6.96
N GLN A 311 23.03 8.18 6.01
CA GLN A 311 24.12 8.34 5.04
C GLN A 311 23.89 9.53 4.10
N LYS A 312 22.65 9.77 3.67
CA LYS A 312 22.28 10.96 2.86
C LYS A 312 22.46 12.26 3.64
N ALA A 313 22.07 12.26 4.91
CA ALA A 313 22.17 13.44 5.76
C ALA A 313 23.62 13.81 6.17
N ALA A 314 24.55 12.87 6.05
CA ALA A 314 25.98 13.05 6.35
C ALA A 314 26.80 13.58 5.14
N LYS A 315 26.18 13.65 3.95
CA LYS A 315 26.78 14.20 2.72
C LYS A 315 26.39 15.65 2.52
#